data_318ab4eeb8a202ec4775aff77781de35
#
_entry.id   318ab4eeb8a202ec4775aff77781de35
#
_cell.length_a   1.000
_cell.length_b   1.000
_cell.length_c   1.000
_cell.angle_alpha   90.00
_cell.angle_beta   90.00
_cell.angle_gamma   90.00
#
_symmetry.space_group_name_H-M   'P 1'
#
loop_
_entity.id
_entity.type
_entity.pdbx_description
1 polymer ?
#
loop_
_entity_poly.entity_id
_entity_poly.type
_entity_poly.pdbx_seq_one_letter_code
_entity_poly.pdbx_strand_id
1 'polypeptide(L)'
;MTSAKYNRNDDSMMCGSFHDELTRADGKWINHPILQRDPSTWSAEQEYFFIDSLFNDFVVNPITVSERDAVFRILEGGHRVHTIKKFMGNEMKYNGLYFKEMSTTIRDIFKYRKIRYTIYQGLSNLEEEQFILRVNMGLPINSGEFVNMMPSIELCELARVLAERHGPALIEFTDMAGTKNLRGDASMAMYMLLSNFIKNDLVQTERISSVLKLREDAEKHRDVPLDSDKLSNQIDKLMSIFDRLIPTNREDNYTKKPQIKWPRYIIMTIQAILMKFPDVEASAIREFISIVHGHTSKFCPVKNYWKASVPDAHLAAKKFCEQRCTVFERWYVER
;
A
#
# COMPACT_ATOMS: atom_id res chain seq x y z
N MET A 1 -10.64 -22.15 33.63
CA MET A 1 -11.12 -21.02 32.82
C MET A 1 -9.99 -20.03 32.76
N THR A 2 -9.37 -19.82 31.61
CA THR A 2 -8.37 -18.75 31.43
C THR A 2 -9.12 -17.41 31.43
N SER A 3 -8.74 -16.48 32.31
CA SER A 3 -9.24 -15.11 32.30
C SER A 3 -9.01 -14.48 30.92
N ALA A 4 -9.94 -13.65 30.45
CA ALA A 4 -9.74 -12.92 29.21
C ALA A 4 -8.43 -12.15 29.28
N LYS A 5 -7.60 -12.28 28.25
CA LYS A 5 -6.25 -11.67 28.19
C LYS A 5 -6.30 -10.13 28.20
N TYR A 6 -7.43 -9.54 27.78
CA TYR A 6 -7.60 -8.09 27.64
C TYR A 6 -8.80 -7.60 28.42
N ASN A 7 -8.69 -6.37 28.94
CA ASN A 7 -9.83 -5.68 29.50
C ASN A 7 -10.64 -5.08 28.34
N ARG A 8 -11.92 -5.49 28.25
CA ARG A 8 -12.86 -5.03 27.23
C ARG A 8 -14.02 -4.30 27.91
N ASN A 9 -14.28 -3.08 27.46
CA ASN A 9 -15.42 -2.30 27.92
C ASN A 9 -16.26 -1.87 26.69
N ASP A 10 -17.58 -2.00 26.82
CA ASP A 10 -18.53 -1.49 25.83
C ASP A 10 -19.17 -0.22 26.38
N ASP A 11 -19.24 0.83 25.56
CA ASP A 11 -19.76 2.13 25.96
C ASP A 11 -20.48 2.79 24.75
N SER A 12 -21.09 3.94 24.99
CA SER A 12 -21.78 4.71 23.95
C SER A 12 -21.65 6.20 24.18
N MET A 13 -21.61 6.96 23.10
CA MET A 13 -21.57 8.41 23.13
C MET A 13 -22.60 8.98 22.16
N MET A 14 -23.15 10.17 22.45
CA MET A 14 -24.02 10.88 21.53
C MET A 14 -23.20 11.32 20.28
N CYS A 15 -23.80 11.25 19.10
CA CYS A 15 -23.15 11.67 17.85
C CYS A 15 -22.62 13.10 17.90
N GLY A 16 -23.33 14.01 18.56
CA GLY A 16 -22.85 15.38 18.79
C GLY A 16 -21.56 15.44 19.58
N SER A 17 -21.54 14.81 20.76
CA SER A 17 -20.34 14.75 21.62
C SER A 17 -19.20 13.99 20.92
N PHE A 18 -19.51 12.94 20.17
CA PHE A 18 -18.52 12.20 19.42
C PHE A 18 -17.86 13.04 18.32
N HIS A 19 -18.67 13.82 17.58
CA HIS A 19 -18.13 14.76 16.60
C HIS A 19 -17.23 15.83 17.24
N ASP A 20 -17.62 16.35 18.40
CA ASP A 20 -16.83 17.35 19.13
C ASP A 20 -15.48 16.76 19.55
N GLU A 21 -15.45 15.52 20.04
CA GLU A 21 -14.20 14.81 20.37
C GLU A 21 -13.31 14.58 19.13
N LEU A 22 -13.89 14.26 17.98
CA LEU A 22 -13.16 14.03 16.73
C LEU A 22 -12.58 15.30 16.10
N THR A 23 -13.12 16.46 16.45
CA THR A 23 -12.74 17.76 15.86
C THR A 23 -11.90 18.63 16.78
N ARG A 24 -11.73 18.22 18.03
CA ARG A 24 -10.86 18.93 18.99
C ARG A 24 -9.41 18.86 18.57
N ALA A 25 -8.66 19.95 18.75
CA ALA A 25 -7.24 20.02 18.43
C ALA A 25 -6.37 19.08 19.32
N ASP A 26 -6.83 18.82 20.56
CA ASP A 26 -6.24 17.87 21.50
C ASP A 26 -7.00 16.52 21.51
N GLY A 27 -7.69 16.21 20.42
CA GLY A 27 -8.58 15.07 20.31
C GLY A 27 -7.88 13.74 20.61
N LYS A 28 -8.51 12.98 21.51
CA LYS A 28 -8.00 11.67 21.92
C LYS A 28 -8.35 10.54 20.96
N TRP A 29 -9.24 10.78 20.02
CA TRP A 29 -9.69 9.82 19.03
C TRP A 29 -8.89 9.99 17.74
N ILE A 30 -8.08 9.01 17.42
CA ILE A 30 -7.27 9.02 16.21
C ILE A 30 -7.57 7.81 15.35
N ASN A 31 -7.62 8.01 14.05
CA ASN A 31 -7.50 6.90 13.13
C ASN A 31 -6.11 6.28 13.33
N HIS A 32 -6.03 4.97 13.41
CA HIS A 32 -4.73 4.33 13.48
C HIS A 32 -4.00 4.61 12.17
N PRO A 33 -2.91 5.40 12.17
CA PRO A 33 -2.37 5.99 10.94
C PRO A 33 -1.84 4.94 9.96
N ILE A 34 -1.54 3.74 10.46
CA ILE A 34 -0.86 2.70 9.69
C ILE A 34 -1.80 1.51 9.40
N LEU A 35 -2.72 1.20 10.32
CA LEU A 35 -3.48 -0.05 10.28
C LEU A 35 -4.87 0.09 9.64
N GLN A 36 -5.34 1.32 9.40
CA GLN A 36 -6.65 1.53 8.81
C GLN A 36 -6.58 1.72 7.30
N ARG A 37 -7.57 1.13 6.63
CA ARG A 37 -7.90 1.48 5.25
C ARG A 37 -8.20 2.96 5.17
N ASP A 38 -7.94 3.56 4.02
CA ASP A 38 -8.42 4.92 3.74
C ASP A 38 -9.93 5.00 4.05
N PRO A 39 -10.34 5.81 5.03
CA PRO A 39 -11.74 5.93 5.41
C PRO A 39 -12.62 6.55 4.32
N SER A 40 -12.03 7.09 3.24
CA SER A 40 -12.74 7.65 2.09
C SER A 40 -13.22 6.59 1.08
N THR A 41 -12.98 5.29 1.33
CA THR A 41 -13.32 4.22 0.36
C THR A 41 -14.79 3.82 0.33
N TRP A 42 -15.61 4.32 1.25
CA TRP A 42 -17.06 4.14 1.15
C TRP A 42 -17.63 4.95 -0.02
N SER A 43 -18.55 4.36 -0.76
CA SER A 43 -19.31 5.09 -1.77
C SER A 43 -20.25 6.10 -1.10
N ALA A 44 -20.64 7.14 -1.86
CA ALA A 44 -21.62 8.11 -1.38
C ALA A 44 -22.94 7.45 -0.94
N GLU A 45 -23.33 6.34 -1.57
CA GLU A 45 -24.49 5.55 -1.21
C GLU A 45 -24.32 4.86 0.14
N GLN A 46 -23.15 4.28 0.42
CA GLN A 46 -22.85 3.65 1.71
C GLN A 46 -22.83 4.68 2.84
N GLU A 47 -22.22 5.85 2.60
CA GLU A 47 -22.23 6.96 3.54
C GLU A 47 -23.68 7.43 3.82
N TYR A 48 -24.49 7.57 2.77
CA TYR A 48 -25.90 7.95 2.90
C TYR A 48 -26.68 6.95 3.75
N PHE A 49 -26.61 5.65 3.45
CA PHE A 49 -27.33 4.62 4.21
C PHE A 49 -26.88 4.52 5.66
N PHE A 50 -25.63 4.81 5.94
CA PHE A 50 -25.16 4.85 7.33
C PHE A 50 -25.77 6.03 8.10
N ILE A 51 -25.80 7.23 7.52
CA ILE A 51 -26.45 8.40 8.14
C ILE A 51 -27.95 8.18 8.28
N ASP A 52 -28.60 7.58 7.27
CA ASP A 52 -30.02 7.21 7.31
C ASP A 52 -30.29 6.22 8.46
N SER A 53 -29.43 5.24 8.65
CA SER A 53 -29.53 4.28 9.75
C SER A 53 -29.49 4.97 11.12
N LEU A 54 -28.63 5.98 11.27
CA LEU A 54 -28.54 6.75 12.52
C LEU A 54 -29.82 7.59 12.74
N PHE A 55 -30.35 8.25 11.71
CA PHE A 55 -31.58 9.00 11.84
C PHE A 55 -32.76 8.09 12.23
N ASN A 56 -32.85 6.92 11.64
CA ASN A 56 -33.95 5.96 11.86
C ASN A 56 -33.70 5.01 13.07
N ASP A 57 -32.64 5.22 13.83
CA ASP A 57 -32.31 4.41 15.00
C ASP A 57 -32.08 2.92 14.68
N PHE A 58 -31.63 2.61 13.46
CA PHE A 58 -31.24 1.24 13.11
C PHE A 58 -29.96 0.85 13.81
N VAL A 59 -29.85 -0.44 14.10
CA VAL A 59 -28.65 -0.98 14.75
C VAL A 59 -27.47 -0.88 13.79
N VAL A 60 -26.43 -0.15 14.22
CA VAL A 60 -25.14 -0.08 13.53
C VAL A 60 -24.08 -0.80 14.36
N ASN A 61 -23.10 -1.41 13.69
CA ASN A 61 -22.00 -2.06 14.37
C ASN A 61 -21.23 -1.07 15.25
N PRO A 62 -20.75 -1.46 16.43
CA PRO A 62 -19.95 -0.58 17.29
C PRO A 62 -18.60 -0.26 16.64
N ILE A 63 -18.08 0.93 16.93
CA ILE A 63 -16.70 1.29 16.61
C ILE A 63 -15.80 0.54 17.59
N THR A 64 -14.70 -0.05 17.14
CA THR A 64 -13.75 -0.71 18.03
C THR A 64 -12.46 0.10 18.13
N VAL A 65 -12.02 0.34 19.35
CA VAL A 65 -10.83 1.14 19.65
C VAL A 65 -9.88 0.40 20.59
N SER A 66 -8.60 0.70 20.48
CA SER A 66 -7.58 0.42 21.48
C SER A 66 -7.30 1.69 22.27
N GLU A 67 -7.33 1.60 23.60
CA GLU A 67 -6.93 2.69 24.48
C GLU A 67 -5.51 2.48 24.95
N ARG A 68 -4.67 3.50 24.68
CA ARG A 68 -3.30 3.58 25.17
C ARG A 68 -2.95 5.03 25.48
N ASP A 69 -2.39 5.28 26.66
CA ASP A 69 -1.98 6.61 27.09
C ASP A 69 -3.12 7.66 26.98
N ALA A 70 -4.34 7.22 27.32
CA ALA A 70 -5.58 8.01 27.18
C ALA A 70 -5.92 8.44 25.72
N VAL A 71 -5.33 7.77 24.72
CA VAL A 71 -5.64 7.94 23.31
C VAL A 71 -6.41 6.74 22.80
N PHE A 72 -7.53 6.97 22.13
CA PHE A 72 -8.37 5.96 21.50
C PHE A 72 -7.97 5.80 20.03
N ARG A 73 -7.30 4.70 19.72
CA ARG A 73 -6.91 4.35 18.35
C ARG A 73 -8.01 3.51 17.72
N ILE A 74 -8.62 4.00 16.68
CA ILE A 74 -9.71 3.30 16.00
C ILE A 74 -9.14 2.08 15.27
N LEU A 75 -9.56 0.88 15.66
CA LEU A 75 -9.17 -0.40 15.06
C LEU A 75 -10.18 -0.86 14.01
N GLU A 76 -11.49 -0.56 14.22
CA GLU A 76 -12.57 -0.88 13.29
C GLU A 76 -13.63 0.21 13.35
N GLY A 77 -14.28 0.51 12.22
CA GLY A 77 -15.31 1.55 12.11
C GLY A 77 -14.81 2.89 11.59
N GLY A 78 -13.59 2.98 11.05
CA GLY A 78 -13.02 4.21 10.50
C GLY A 78 -13.92 4.91 9.49
N HIS A 79 -14.58 4.15 8.60
CA HIS A 79 -15.55 4.72 7.65
C HIS A 79 -16.73 5.39 8.33
N ARG A 80 -17.25 4.77 9.41
CA ARG A 80 -18.36 5.33 10.22
C ARG A 80 -17.95 6.64 10.90
N VAL A 81 -16.75 6.66 11.47
CA VAL A 81 -16.15 7.87 12.07
C VAL A 81 -15.99 8.97 11.03
N HIS A 82 -15.43 8.64 9.88
CA HIS A 82 -15.23 9.58 8.77
C HIS A 82 -16.56 10.14 8.28
N THR A 83 -17.56 9.29 8.11
CA THR A 83 -18.90 9.71 7.62
C THR A 83 -19.60 10.63 8.61
N ILE A 84 -19.53 10.37 9.93
CA ILE A 84 -20.10 11.29 10.95
C ILE A 84 -19.39 12.64 10.87
N LYS A 85 -18.06 12.64 10.83
CA LYS A 85 -17.27 13.88 10.73
C LYS A 85 -17.62 14.67 9.47
N LYS A 86 -17.68 14.00 8.33
CA LYS A 86 -18.04 14.58 7.02
C LYS A 86 -19.45 15.17 7.02
N PHE A 87 -20.44 14.44 7.57
CA PHE A 87 -21.82 14.89 7.61
C PHE A 87 -22.00 16.11 8.52
N MET A 88 -21.55 16.04 9.77
CA MET A 88 -21.67 17.15 10.71
C MET A 88 -20.76 18.33 10.35
N GLY A 89 -19.63 18.07 9.65
CA GLY A 89 -18.75 19.08 9.06
C GLY A 89 -19.30 19.77 7.81
N ASN A 90 -20.51 19.39 7.35
CA ASN A 90 -21.16 19.93 6.14
C ASN A 90 -20.40 19.62 4.83
N GLU A 91 -19.79 18.47 4.74
CA GLU A 91 -19.08 18.00 3.54
C GLU A 91 -19.92 17.01 2.71
N MET A 92 -21.04 16.54 3.25
CA MET A 92 -22.00 15.70 2.53
C MET A 92 -23.44 16.12 2.82
N LYS A 93 -24.35 15.78 1.89
CA LYS A 93 -25.80 16.04 2.03
C LYS A 93 -26.54 14.77 2.41
N TYR A 94 -27.58 14.93 3.24
CA TYR A 94 -28.58 13.91 3.48
C TYR A 94 -29.96 14.48 3.12
N ASN A 95 -30.71 13.79 2.30
CA ASN A 95 -31.99 14.27 1.74
C ASN A 95 -31.89 15.66 1.07
N GLY A 96 -30.79 15.91 0.36
CA GLY A 96 -30.54 17.16 -0.36
C GLY A 96 -30.03 18.32 0.49
N LEU A 97 -29.94 18.19 1.83
CA LEU A 97 -29.54 19.25 2.76
C LEU A 97 -28.22 18.93 3.43
N TYR A 98 -27.37 19.95 3.61
CA TYR A 98 -26.25 19.88 4.53
C TYR A 98 -26.74 19.92 5.97
N PHE A 99 -25.97 19.39 6.91
CA PHE A 99 -26.33 19.35 8.33
C PHE A 99 -26.73 20.73 8.88
N LYS A 100 -25.98 21.79 8.53
CA LYS A 100 -26.28 23.19 8.94
C LYS A 100 -27.60 23.73 8.38
N GLU A 101 -28.09 23.21 7.25
CA GLU A 101 -29.30 23.65 6.56
C GLU A 101 -30.55 23.00 7.14
N MET A 102 -30.39 21.94 7.92
CA MET A 102 -31.50 21.27 8.59
C MET A 102 -32.07 22.08 9.72
N SER A 103 -33.36 21.89 10.01
CA SER A 103 -34.00 22.52 11.18
C SER A 103 -33.29 22.10 12.48
N THR A 104 -33.35 22.94 13.51
CA THR A 104 -32.75 22.64 14.81
C THR A 104 -33.25 21.31 15.37
N THR A 105 -34.56 21.04 15.24
CA THR A 105 -35.16 19.79 15.69
C THR A 105 -34.53 18.56 15.00
N ILE A 106 -34.31 18.61 13.71
CA ILE A 106 -33.71 17.49 12.95
C ILE A 106 -32.24 17.33 13.33
N ARG A 107 -31.50 18.44 13.47
CA ARG A 107 -30.11 18.40 13.95
C ARG A 107 -29.98 17.81 15.33
N ASP A 108 -30.89 18.17 16.24
CA ASP A 108 -30.88 17.66 17.61
C ASP A 108 -31.21 16.17 17.66
N ILE A 109 -32.19 15.69 16.83
CA ILE A 109 -32.44 14.26 16.70
C ILE A 109 -31.14 13.50 16.36
N PHE A 110 -30.38 13.98 15.38
CA PHE A 110 -29.10 13.34 15.01
C PHE A 110 -28.05 13.44 16.11
N LYS A 111 -27.88 14.62 16.70
CA LYS A 111 -26.90 14.83 17.77
C LYS A 111 -27.11 13.92 18.98
N TYR A 112 -28.37 13.64 19.33
CA TYR A 112 -28.70 12.77 20.47
C TYR A 112 -28.70 11.27 20.12
N ARG A 113 -28.51 10.87 18.85
CA ARG A 113 -28.32 9.46 18.51
C ARG A 113 -27.02 8.95 19.12
N LYS A 114 -27.07 7.71 19.61
CA LYS A 114 -25.93 7.06 20.26
C LYS A 114 -25.09 6.28 19.27
N ILE A 115 -23.79 6.52 19.27
CA ILE A 115 -22.79 5.65 18.69
C ILE A 115 -22.25 4.74 19.79
N ARG A 116 -22.28 3.43 19.54
CA ARG A 116 -21.67 2.43 20.43
C ARG A 116 -20.23 2.20 20.04
N TYR A 117 -19.39 1.98 21.03
CA TYR A 117 -18.01 1.62 20.81
C TYR A 117 -17.52 0.62 21.85
N THR A 118 -16.55 -0.19 21.43
CA THR A 118 -15.88 -1.18 22.28
C THR A 118 -14.44 -0.76 22.48
N ILE A 119 -14.00 -0.66 23.73
CA ILE A 119 -12.65 -0.28 24.13
C ILE A 119 -11.89 -1.55 24.51
N TYR A 120 -10.72 -1.75 23.92
CA TYR A 120 -9.73 -2.72 24.36
C TYR A 120 -8.57 -2.00 25.02
N GLN A 121 -8.25 -2.35 26.26
CA GLN A 121 -7.13 -1.78 27.01
C GLN A 121 -5.95 -2.74 27.04
N GLY A 122 -4.74 -2.17 26.94
CA GLY A 122 -3.50 -2.93 27.08
C GLY A 122 -3.07 -3.74 25.86
N LEU A 123 -3.64 -3.48 24.67
CA LEU A 123 -3.16 -4.08 23.45
C LEU A 123 -1.76 -3.53 23.10
N SER A 124 -0.82 -4.43 22.78
CA SER A 124 0.43 -4.08 22.11
C SER A 124 0.19 -3.76 20.63
N ASN A 125 1.16 -3.13 19.96
CA ASN A 125 1.06 -2.86 18.51
C ASN A 125 0.79 -4.14 17.73
N LEU A 126 1.49 -5.22 18.04
CA LEU A 126 1.29 -6.53 17.41
C LEU A 126 -0.14 -7.07 17.60
N GLU A 127 -0.72 -6.85 18.77
CA GLU A 127 -2.08 -7.32 19.07
C GLU A 127 -3.13 -6.46 18.37
N GLU A 128 -2.90 -5.16 18.22
CA GLU A 128 -3.72 -4.28 17.38
C GLU A 128 -3.69 -4.74 15.91
N GLU A 129 -2.52 -5.04 15.36
CA GLU A 129 -2.37 -5.61 14.01
C GLU A 129 -3.15 -6.92 13.86
N GLN A 130 -2.97 -7.85 14.79
CA GLN A 130 -3.68 -9.12 14.76
C GLN A 130 -5.19 -8.97 14.89
N PHE A 131 -5.65 -7.99 15.68
CA PHE A 131 -7.07 -7.68 15.81
C PHE A 131 -7.65 -7.22 14.46
N ILE A 132 -7.01 -6.26 13.82
CA ILE A 132 -7.46 -5.71 12.53
C ILE A 132 -7.47 -6.79 11.45
N LEU A 133 -6.44 -7.63 11.40
CA LEU A 133 -6.41 -8.76 10.47
C LEU A 133 -7.60 -9.70 10.69
N ARG A 134 -7.94 -10.04 11.95
CA ARG A 134 -9.07 -10.93 12.27
C ARG A 134 -10.42 -10.33 11.90
N VAL A 135 -10.64 -9.05 12.21
CA VAL A 135 -11.90 -8.36 11.89
C VAL A 135 -12.12 -8.26 10.38
N ASN A 136 -11.04 -8.08 9.63
CA ASN A 136 -11.10 -8.01 8.18
C ASN A 136 -11.05 -9.37 7.46
N MET A 137 -10.97 -10.51 8.17
CA MET A 137 -10.96 -11.84 7.54
C MET A 137 -12.20 -12.13 6.68
N GLY A 138 -13.31 -11.45 6.93
CA GLY A 138 -14.53 -11.51 6.10
C GLY A 138 -14.53 -10.62 4.86
N LEU A 139 -13.56 -9.71 4.74
CA LEU A 139 -13.40 -8.81 3.60
C LEU A 139 -12.03 -9.11 2.95
N PRO A 140 -11.94 -9.26 1.64
CA PRO A 140 -10.67 -9.56 0.99
C PRO A 140 -9.70 -8.38 1.18
N ILE A 141 -8.69 -8.60 2.02
CA ILE A 141 -7.53 -7.72 2.15
C ILE A 141 -6.62 -8.02 0.96
N ASN A 142 -6.21 -7.01 0.21
CA ASN A 142 -5.21 -7.21 -0.82
C ASN A 142 -3.78 -7.25 -0.23
N SER A 143 -2.83 -7.70 -1.04
CA SER A 143 -1.44 -7.88 -0.59
C SER A 143 -0.77 -6.55 -0.17
N GLY A 144 -1.10 -5.46 -0.83
CA GLY A 144 -0.54 -4.14 -0.49
C GLY A 144 -1.12 -3.57 0.81
N GLU A 145 -2.42 -3.75 1.03
CA GLU A 145 -3.05 -3.42 2.32
C GLU A 145 -2.42 -4.23 3.45
N PHE A 146 -2.13 -5.51 3.21
CA PHE A 146 -1.45 -6.36 4.20
C PHE A 146 -0.08 -5.80 4.60
N VAL A 147 0.76 -5.41 3.62
CA VAL A 147 2.07 -4.81 3.91
C VAL A 147 1.93 -3.58 4.79
N ASN A 148 0.98 -2.69 4.47
CA ASN A 148 0.73 -1.48 5.25
C ASN A 148 0.20 -1.75 6.66
N MET A 149 -0.45 -2.89 6.88
CA MET A 149 -1.06 -3.27 8.17
C MET A 149 -0.10 -4.00 9.13
N MET A 150 1.16 -4.22 8.72
CA MET A 150 2.16 -4.97 9.50
C MET A 150 3.42 -4.15 9.82
N PRO A 151 3.29 -2.95 10.45
CA PRO A 151 4.45 -2.10 10.76
C PRO A 151 5.39 -2.71 11.80
N SER A 152 4.95 -3.69 12.57
CA SER A 152 5.81 -4.43 13.50
C SER A 152 6.81 -5.35 12.81
N ILE A 153 6.65 -5.58 11.50
CA ILE A 153 7.63 -6.29 10.67
C ILE A 153 8.47 -5.22 9.96
N GLU A 154 9.75 -5.10 10.32
CA GLU A 154 10.66 -4.06 9.82
C GLU A 154 10.69 -4.00 8.28
N LEU A 155 10.63 -5.15 7.61
CA LEU A 155 10.57 -5.22 6.15
C LEU A 155 9.29 -4.57 5.58
N CYS A 156 8.15 -4.78 6.23
CA CYS A 156 6.88 -4.18 5.81
C CYS A 156 6.89 -2.67 6.03
N GLU A 157 7.42 -2.22 7.17
CA GLU A 157 7.55 -0.78 7.47
C GLU A 157 8.50 -0.08 6.50
N LEU A 158 9.66 -0.68 6.22
CA LEU A 158 10.59 -0.16 5.23
C LEU A 158 9.94 -0.08 3.83
N ALA A 159 9.19 -1.11 3.43
CA ALA A 159 8.47 -1.13 2.17
C ALA A 159 7.44 0.02 2.09
N ARG A 160 6.73 0.28 3.17
CA ARG A 160 5.76 1.38 3.27
C ARG A 160 6.44 2.75 3.12
N VAL A 161 7.50 2.98 3.88
CA VAL A 161 8.25 4.25 3.85
C VAL A 161 8.85 4.53 2.46
N LEU A 162 9.45 3.52 1.84
CA LEU A 162 10.03 3.67 0.50
C LEU A 162 8.94 3.78 -0.58
N ALA A 163 7.76 3.17 -0.38
CA ALA A 163 6.63 3.33 -1.27
C ALA A 163 6.05 4.76 -1.24
N GLU A 164 6.09 5.46 -0.12
CA GLU A 164 5.73 6.87 -0.06
C GLU A 164 6.67 7.74 -0.91
N ARG A 165 7.97 7.40 -0.94
CA ARG A 165 8.99 8.13 -1.71
C ARG A 165 8.94 7.83 -3.21
N HIS A 166 8.82 6.57 -3.59
CA HIS A 166 9.00 6.09 -4.96
C HIS A 166 7.72 5.51 -5.60
N GLY A 167 6.67 5.34 -4.80
CA GLY A 167 5.45 4.64 -5.22
C GLY A 167 4.78 5.20 -6.47
N PRO A 168 4.63 6.52 -6.62
CA PRO A 168 4.02 7.10 -7.81
C PRO A 168 4.70 6.67 -9.11
N ALA A 169 6.04 6.70 -9.15
CA ALA A 169 6.81 6.24 -10.30
C ALA A 169 6.64 4.74 -10.55
N LEU A 170 6.63 3.92 -9.47
CA LEU A 170 6.43 2.48 -9.59
C LEU A 170 5.07 2.12 -10.17
N ILE A 171 3.99 2.74 -9.69
CA ILE A 171 2.62 2.43 -10.13
C ILE A 171 2.41 2.91 -11.57
N GLU A 172 2.84 4.15 -11.88
CA GLU A 172 2.59 4.75 -13.20
C GLU A 172 3.27 3.97 -14.33
N PHE A 173 4.47 3.43 -14.09
CA PHE A 173 5.32 2.91 -15.15
C PHE A 173 5.52 1.40 -15.14
N THR A 174 5.23 0.71 -14.05
CA THR A 174 5.60 -0.71 -13.95
C THR A 174 4.44 -1.68 -14.02
N ASP A 175 3.24 -1.24 -13.72
CA ASP A 175 2.09 -2.13 -13.55
C ASP A 175 2.41 -3.36 -12.65
N MET A 176 3.45 -3.20 -11.79
CA MET A 176 3.95 -4.30 -10.95
C MET A 176 2.91 -4.78 -9.95
N ALA A 177 2.03 -3.89 -9.55
CA ALA A 177 1.04 -4.15 -8.52
C ALA A 177 -0.27 -4.74 -9.07
N GLY A 178 -0.39 -4.88 -10.37
CA GLY A 178 -1.65 -5.34 -10.98
C GLY A 178 -2.69 -4.22 -11.07
N THR A 179 -3.28 -4.11 -12.23
CA THR A 179 -4.14 -3.02 -12.64
C THR A 179 -5.23 -2.64 -11.64
N LYS A 180 -5.35 -1.36 -11.34
CA LYS A 180 -6.55 -0.65 -10.85
C LYS A 180 -6.83 -0.56 -9.35
N ASN A 181 -6.01 -1.06 -8.47
CA ASN A 181 -6.31 -0.93 -7.05
C ASN A 181 -5.19 -0.15 -6.35
N LEU A 182 -5.37 1.16 -6.22
CA LEU A 182 -4.41 2.09 -5.59
C LEU A 182 -4.14 1.80 -4.09
N ARG A 183 -4.82 0.80 -3.51
CA ARG A 183 -4.74 0.48 -2.08
C ARG A 183 -3.50 -0.35 -1.74
N GLY A 184 -2.38 0.35 -1.49
CA GLY A 184 -1.15 -0.29 -1.02
C GLY A 184 -0.32 -0.99 -2.11
N ASP A 185 -0.67 -0.87 -3.38
CA ASP A 185 0.03 -1.51 -4.49
C ASP A 185 1.50 -1.12 -4.56
N ALA A 186 1.82 0.16 -4.26
CA ALA A 186 3.20 0.63 -4.18
C ALA A 186 3.99 -0.06 -3.06
N SER A 187 3.37 -0.24 -1.89
CA SER A 187 4.00 -0.92 -0.75
C SER A 187 4.26 -2.39 -1.07
N MET A 188 3.34 -3.05 -1.78
CA MET A 188 3.55 -4.42 -2.24
C MET A 188 4.69 -4.54 -3.25
N ALA A 189 4.74 -3.63 -4.23
CA ALA A 189 5.82 -3.60 -5.20
C ALA A 189 7.18 -3.37 -4.51
N MET A 190 7.22 -2.45 -3.55
CA MET A 190 8.44 -2.17 -2.78
C MET A 190 8.84 -3.35 -1.90
N TYR A 191 7.89 -4.00 -1.22
CA TYR A 191 8.14 -5.23 -0.46
C TYR A 191 8.78 -6.31 -1.33
N MET A 192 8.30 -6.49 -2.55
CA MET A 192 8.88 -7.45 -3.50
C MET A 192 10.32 -7.11 -3.87
N LEU A 193 10.60 -5.85 -4.18
CA LEU A 193 11.96 -5.39 -4.52
C LEU A 193 12.92 -5.59 -3.35
N LEU A 194 12.51 -5.24 -2.13
CA LEU A 194 13.29 -5.47 -0.91
C LEU A 194 13.53 -6.95 -0.65
N SER A 195 12.48 -7.78 -0.75
CA SER A 195 12.60 -9.24 -0.59
C SER A 195 13.61 -9.84 -1.59
N ASN A 196 13.64 -9.35 -2.83
CA ASN A 196 14.60 -9.80 -3.82
C ASN A 196 16.04 -9.47 -3.40
N PHE A 197 16.30 -8.27 -2.89
CA PHE A 197 17.64 -7.89 -2.42
C PHE A 197 18.06 -8.71 -1.20
N ILE A 198 17.15 -8.95 -0.24
CA ILE A 198 17.44 -9.77 0.96
C ILE A 198 17.77 -11.21 0.57
N LYS A 199 16.99 -11.80 -0.31
CA LYS A 199 17.15 -13.20 -0.75
C LYS A 199 18.27 -13.35 -1.78
N ASN A 200 18.80 -12.25 -2.29
CA ASN A 200 19.69 -12.21 -3.46
C ASN A 200 19.16 -13.06 -4.62
N ASP A 201 17.85 -13.02 -4.82
CA ASP A 201 17.13 -13.79 -5.83
C ASP A 201 15.87 -13.05 -6.29
N LEU A 202 15.52 -13.18 -7.58
CA LEU A 202 14.27 -12.62 -8.10
C LEU A 202 13.09 -13.50 -7.71
N VAL A 203 12.24 -13.00 -6.84
CA VAL A 203 11.00 -13.69 -6.47
C VAL A 203 10.00 -13.62 -7.63
N GLN A 204 9.42 -14.76 -7.99
CA GLN A 204 8.35 -14.78 -8.98
C GLN A 204 7.12 -14.06 -8.42
N THR A 205 6.66 -13.02 -9.12
CA THR A 205 5.50 -12.20 -8.73
C THR A 205 4.22 -13.02 -8.52
N GLU A 206 4.06 -14.11 -9.26
CA GLU A 206 2.89 -15.00 -9.15
C GLU A 206 2.80 -15.73 -7.79
N ARG A 207 3.92 -15.92 -7.10
CA ARG A 207 3.93 -16.63 -5.80
C ARG A 207 3.45 -15.76 -4.64
N ILE A 208 3.46 -14.45 -4.77
CA ILE A 208 3.03 -13.53 -3.71
C ILE A 208 1.59 -13.03 -3.93
N SER A 209 0.87 -13.58 -4.88
CA SER A 209 -0.52 -13.21 -5.19
C SER A 209 -1.53 -13.52 -4.07
N SER A 210 -1.16 -14.35 -3.10
CA SER A 210 -2.01 -14.72 -1.97
C SER A 210 -1.53 -14.03 -0.70
N VAL A 211 -2.43 -13.30 -0.03
CA VAL A 211 -2.18 -12.65 1.28
C VAL A 211 -1.63 -13.63 2.31
N LEU A 212 -2.07 -14.89 2.29
CA LEU A 212 -1.58 -15.92 3.19
C LEU A 212 -0.09 -16.21 2.98
N LYS A 213 0.33 -16.38 1.73
CA LYS A 213 1.76 -16.61 1.40
C LYS A 213 2.61 -15.39 1.70
N LEU A 214 2.09 -14.19 1.46
CA LEU A 214 2.76 -12.96 1.83
C LEU A 214 2.95 -12.86 3.34
N ARG A 215 1.92 -13.21 4.11
CA ARG A 215 1.99 -13.26 5.57
C ARG A 215 3.06 -14.24 6.05
N GLU A 216 3.07 -15.46 5.50
CA GLU A 216 4.08 -16.47 5.86
C GLU A 216 5.50 -15.99 5.51
N ASP A 217 5.69 -15.28 4.40
CA ASP A 217 6.97 -14.71 4.01
C ASP A 217 7.38 -13.55 4.91
N ALA A 218 6.47 -12.63 5.20
CA ALA A 218 6.71 -11.49 6.07
C ALA A 218 7.02 -11.92 7.52
N GLU A 219 6.29 -12.89 8.07
CA GLU A 219 6.53 -13.41 9.41
C GLU A 219 7.94 -14.03 9.58
N LYS A 220 8.54 -14.58 8.52
CA LYS A 220 9.92 -15.07 8.55
C LYS A 220 10.95 -13.95 8.76
N HIS A 221 10.58 -12.73 8.45
CA HIS A 221 11.42 -11.54 8.61
C HIS A 221 11.14 -10.76 9.89
N ARG A 222 10.18 -11.20 10.74
CA ARG A 222 9.77 -10.46 11.93
C ARG A 222 10.92 -10.19 12.91
N ASP A 223 11.73 -11.20 13.17
CA ASP A 223 12.81 -11.14 14.15
C ASP A 223 14.21 -11.13 13.48
N VAL A 224 14.24 -10.91 12.16
CA VAL A 224 15.50 -10.85 11.41
C VAL A 224 15.94 -9.39 11.32
N PRO A 225 17.09 -9.01 11.90
CA PRO A 225 17.61 -7.65 11.77
C PRO A 225 17.84 -7.32 10.29
N LEU A 226 17.32 -6.17 9.85
CA LEU A 226 17.53 -5.68 8.50
C LEU A 226 18.59 -4.56 8.50
N ASP A 227 19.46 -4.58 7.51
CA ASP A 227 20.29 -3.43 7.19
C ASP A 227 19.46 -2.45 6.35
N SER A 228 18.57 -1.70 7.04
CA SER A 228 17.60 -0.81 6.42
C SER A 228 18.26 0.31 5.61
N ASP A 229 19.43 0.80 6.03
CA ASP A 229 20.18 1.82 5.29
C ASP A 229 20.73 1.26 3.97
N LYS A 230 21.33 0.07 4.01
CA LYS A 230 21.82 -0.60 2.81
C LYS A 230 20.70 -0.89 1.83
N LEU A 231 19.58 -1.42 2.31
CA LEU A 231 18.41 -1.72 1.48
C LEU A 231 17.81 -0.46 0.88
N SER A 232 17.68 0.62 1.65
CA SER A 232 17.22 1.92 1.16
C SER A 232 18.11 2.45 0.05
N ASN A 233 19.43 2.43 0.25
CA ASN A 233 20.40 2.87 -0.75
C ASN A 233 20.34 2.04 -2.03
N GLN A 234 20.10 0.73 -1.93
CA GLN A 234 19.92 -0.14 -3.09
C GLN A 234 18.65 0.21 -3.87
N ILE A 235 17.55 0.46 -3.18
CA ILE A 235 16.28 0.91 -3.81
C ILE A 235 16.46 2.29 -4.43
N ASP A 236 17.05 3.26 -3.72
CA ASP A 236 17.28 4.61 -4.24
C ASP A 236 18.17 4.57 -5.51
N LYS A 237 19.21 3.73 -5.51
CA LYS A 237 20.04 3.50 -6.71
C LYS A 237 19.23 2.91 -7.86
N LEU A 238 18.44 1.86 -7.60
CA LEU A 238 17.58 1.22 -8.58
C LEU A 238 16.58 2.23 -9.18
N MET A 239 15.89 2.98 -8.34
CA MET A 239 14.89 3.95 -8.77
C MET A 239 15.51 5.12 -9.55
N SER A 240 16.69 5.61 -9.13
CA SER A 240 17.41 6.66 -9.85
C SER A 240 17.84 6.26 -11.27
N ILE A 241 18.11 4.97 -11.48
CA ILE A 241 18.41 4.42 -12.81
C ILE A 241 17.13 4.35 -13.63
N PHE A 242 16.06 3.86 -13.02
CA PHE A 242 14.76 3.68 -13.66
C PHE A 242 14.13 5.01 -14.09
N ASP A 243 14.07 6.00 -13.19
CA ASP A 243 13.45 7.30 -13.47
C ASP A 243 14.09 8.03 -14.65
N ARG A 244 15.40 7.86 -14.85
CA ARG A 244 16.12 8.46 -15.99
C ARG A 244 15.94 7.74 -17.32
N LEU A 245 15.38 6.53 -17.30
CA LEU A 245 15.02 5.79 -18.50
C LEU A 245 13.65 6.17 -19.03
N ILE A 246 12.85 6.87 -18.22
CA ILE A 246 11.53 7.36 -18.60
C ILE A 246 11.68 8.75 -19.20
N PRO A 247 11.15 8.99 -20.42
CA PRO A 247 11.18 10.33 -21.02
C PRO A 247 10.42 11.33 -20.14
N THR A 248 11.13 12.35 -19.64
CA THR A 248 10.56 13.40 -18.79
C THR A 248 9.69 14.41 -19.53
N ASN A 249 9.53 14.30 -20.83
CA ASN A 249 8.72 15.22 -21.62
C ASN A 249 7.24 14.97 -21.41
N ARG A 250 6.73 15.45 -20.26
CA ARG A 250 5.31 15.49 -19.92
C ARG A 250 4.51 16.57 -20.66
N GLU A 251 5.16 17.46 -21.43
CA GLU A 251 4.48 18.65 -21.98
C GLU A 251 3.98 18.51 -23.42
N ASP A 252 4.40 17.50 -24.18
CA ASP A 252 3.98 17.38 -25.57
C ASP A 252 3.12 16.14 -25.83
N ASN A 253 1.80 16.38 -25.96
CA ASN A 253 0.82 15.53 -26.63
C ASN A 253 0.64 14.10 -26.11
N TYR A 254 -0.09 13.99 -25.03
CA TYR A 254 -0.54 12.76 -24.37
C TYR A 254 -1.58 11.93 -25.14
N THR A 255 -1.36 11.63 -26.39
CA THR A 255 -2.14 10.62 -27.11
C THR A 255 -1.39 9.34 -27.37
N LYS A 256 -0.10 9.26 -27.07
CA LYS A 256 0.67 8.03 -27.22
C LYS A 256 1.26 7.63 -25.86
N LYS A 257 0.73 6.55 -25.26
CA LYS A 257 1.37 5.87 -24.12
C LYS A 257 2.85 5.67 -24.44
N PRO A 258 3.78 5.89 -23.50
CA PRO A 258 5.19 5.65 -23.72
C PRO A 258 5.37 4.24 -24.28
N GLN A 259 6.07 4.13 -25.41
CA GLN A 259 6.27 2.84 -26.09
C GLN A 259 7.29 1.94 -25.37
N ILE A 260 7.51 2.13 -24.09
CA ILE A 260 8.30 1.22 -23.26
C ILE A 260 7.43 -0.01 -23.04
N LYS A 261 7.56 -0.98 -23.94
CA LYS A 261 6.98 -2.29 -23.70
C LYS A 261 7.67 -2.87 -22.47
N TRP A 262 6.87 -3.15 -21.41
CA TRP A 262 7.25 -3.98 -20.27
C TRP A 262 8.12 -3.30 -19.19
N PRO A 263 7.69 -2.15 -18.64
CA PRO A 263 8.46 -1.45 -17.59
C PRO A 263 8.76 -2.31 -16.37
N ARG A 264 7.87 -3.23 -16.00
CA ARG A 264 8.07 -4.22 -14.94
C ARG A 264 9.35 -5.05 -15.13
N TYR A 265 9.60 -5.54 -16.35
CA TYR A 265 10.79 -6.33 -16.64
C TYR A 265 12.08 -5.49 -16.67
N ILE A 266 11.96 -4.19 -16.92
CA ILE A 266 13.08 -3.27 -16.87
C ILE A 266 13.54 -3.14 -15.42
N ILE A 267 12.65 -2.82 -14.50
CA ILE A 267 12.97 -2.71 -13.07
C ILE A 267 13.61 -3.99 -12.54
N MET A 268 13.02 -5.16 -12.85
CA MET A 268 13.56 -6.44 -12.42
C MET A 268 14.91 -6.74 -13.06
N THR A 269 15.15 -6.33 -14.31
CA THR A 269 16.46 -6.47 -14.97
C THR A 269 17.50 -5.59 -14.32
N ILE A 270 17.18 -4.32 -14.02
CA ILE A 270 18.07 -3.42 -13.28
C ILE A 270 18.40 -4.02 -11.92
N GLN A 271 17.40 -4.53 -11.21
CA GLN A 271 17.58 -5.18 -9.93
C GLN A 271 18.51 -6.39 -10.01
N ALA A 272 18.30 -7.27 -11.01
CA ALA A 272 19.16 -8.44 -11.22
C ALA A 272 20.62 -8.04 -11.50
N ILE A 273 20.84 -6.98 -12.27
CA ILE A 273 22.18 -6.43 -12.55
C ILE A 273 22.81 -5.90 -11.25
N LEU A 274 22.07 -5.11 -10.47
CA LEU A 274 22.57 -4.54 -9.21
C LEU A 274 22.87 -5.59 -8.14
N MET A 275 22.11 -6.69 -8.10
CA MET A 275 22.39 -7.81 -7.19
C MET A 275 23.70 -8.51 -7.55
N LYS A 276 23.97 -8.69 -8.84
CA LYS A 276 25.18 -9.37 -9.32
C LYS A 276 26.41 -8.45 -9.38
N PHE A 277 26.20 -7.17 -9.69
CA PHE A 277 27.23 -6.15 -9.86
C PHE A 277 26.87 -4.89 -9.04
N PRO A 278 27.00 -4.93 -7.71
CA PRO A 278 26.53 -3.83 -6.84
C PRO A 278 27.25 -2.50 -7.11
N ASP A 279 28.51 -2.56 -7.56
CA ASP A 279 29.36 -1.39 -7.79
C ASP A 279 29.30 -0.86 -9.22
N VAL A 280 28.52 -1.49 -10.10
CA VAL A 280 28.41 -1.07 -11.49
C VAL A 280 27.85 0.35 -11.61
N GLU A 281 28.43 1.10 -12.55
CA GLU A 281 28.01 2.47 -12.85
C GLU A 281 26.56 2.53 -13.35
N ALA A 282 25.76 3.41 -12.76
CA ALA A 282 24.36 3.63 -13.17
C ALA A 282 24.23 4.01 -14.67
N SER A 283 25.23 4.72 -15.20
CA SER A 283 25.35 5.08 -16.63
C SER A 283 25.43 3.87 -17.53
N ALA A 284 26.21 2.86 -17.17
CA ALA A 284 26.36 1.62 -17.94
C ALA A 284 25.04 0.82 -17.98
N ILE A 285 24.33 0.73 -16.85
CA ILE A 285 23.03 0.07 -16.82
C ILE A 285 22.04 0.78 -17.73
N ARG A 286 21.97 2.14 -17.64
CA ARG A 286 21.07 2.93 -18.49
C ARG A 286 21.38 2.76 -19.97
N GLU A 287 22.65 2.81 -20.35
CA GLU A 287 23.08 2.60 -21.73
C GLU A 287 22.65 1.21 -22.23
N PHE A 288 22.94 0.16 -21.47
CA PHE A 288 22.52 -1.21 -21.81
C PHE A 288 21.00 -1.31 -21.98
N ILE A 289 20.22 -0.80 -21.02
CA ILE A 289 18.76 -0.86 -21.10
C ILE A 289 18.25 -0.09 -22.33
N SER A 290 18.82 1.08 -22.61
CA SER A 290 18.47 1.88 -23.80
C SER A 290 18.76 1.13 -25.11
N ILE A 291 19.89 0.45 -25.19
CA ILE A 291 20.26 -0.39 -26.34
C ILE A 291 19.27 -1.54 -26.49
N VAL A 292 18.93 -2.22 -25.41
CA VAL A 292 18.06 -3.39 -25.42
C VAL A 292 16.61 -3.04 -25.72
N HIS A 293 16.13 -1.88 -25.24
CA HIS A 293 14.74 -1.43 -25.41
C HIS A 293 14.51 -0.46 -26.56
N GLY A 294 15.53 0.31 -26.95
CA GLY A 294 15.43 1.30 -28.01
C GLY A 294 15.40 0.72 -29.42
N HIS A 295 15.78 -0.54 -29.59
CA HIS A 295 15.88 -1.17 -30.90
C HIS A 295 14.88 -2.30 -31.09
N THR A 296 13.85 -2.06 -31.89
CA THR A 296 12.99 -3.11 -32.43
C THR A 296 13.77 -3.99 -33.42
N SER A 297 14.20 -5.13 -32.95
CA SER A 297 14.52 -6.39 -33.68
C SER A 297 15.58 -6.46 -34.78
N LYS A 298 15.88 -5.43 -35.56
CA LYS A 298 16.80 -5.61 -36.73
C LYS A 298 18.19 -4.98 -36.54
N PHE A 299 18.35 -3.99 -35.69
CA PHE A 299 19.59 -3.17 -35.57
C PHE A 299 20.16 -3.07 -34.17
N CYS A 300 19.82 -3.98 -33.27
CA CYS A 300 20.38 -3.96 -31.93
C CYS A 300 21.88 -4.31 -31.96
N PRO A 301 22.78 -3.44 -31.51
CA PRO A 301 24.22 -3.72 -31.48
C PRO A 301 24.57 -4.97 -30.64
N VAL A 302 23.72 -5.30 -29.66
CA VAL A 302 23.84 -6.51 -28.82
C VAL A 302 23.12 -7.71 -29.40
N LYS A 303 22.63 -7.67 -30.64
CA LYS A 303 21.91 -8.79 -31.27
C LYS A 303 22.73 -10.08 -31.33
N ASN A 304 24.04 -9.97 -31.44
CA ASN A 304 24.95 -11.14 -31.46
C ASN A 304 25.00 -11.83 -30.08
N TYR A 305 24.68 -11.15 -29.03
CA TYR A 305 24.57 -11.69 -27.66
C TYR A 305 23.15 -12.21 -27.36
N TRP A 306 22.18 -11.86 -28.22
CA TRP A 306 20.77 -12.14 -28.06
C TRP A 306 20.32 -13.32 -28.89
N LYS A 307 20.86 -14.51 -28.66
CA LYS A 307 20.39 -15.75 -29.32
C LYS A 307 19.06 -16.29 -28.78
N ALA A 308 18.52 -15.69 -27.74
CA ALA A 308 17.25 -16.14 -27.21
C ALA A 308 16.11 -15.39 -27.92
N SER A 309 15.26 -16.11 -28.66
CA SER A 309 13.90 -15.69 -28.94
C SER A 309 13.28 -15.10 -27.70
N VAL A 310 12.49 -14.01 -27.86
CA VAL A 310 11.66 -13.48 -26.76
C VAL A 310 10.96 -14.70 -26.16
N PRO A 311 11.20 -15.02 -24.88
CA PRO A 311 10.57 -16.18 -24.30
C PRO A 311 9.07 -16.03 -24.45
N ASP A 312 8.38 -17.13 -24.76
CA ASP A 312 6.93 -17.16 -24.67
C ASP A 312 6.48 -16.49 -23.39
N ALA A 313 5.36 -15.79 -23.45
CA ALA A 313 4.82 -14.97 -22.34
C ALA A 313 4.70 -15.73 -20.99
N HIS A 314 4.89 -17.04 -21.01
CA HIS A 314 4.86 -17.96 -19.88
C HIS A 314 6.23 -18.28 -19.26
N LEU A 315 7.34 -17.88 -19.85
CA LEU A 315 8.61 -18.00 -19.15
C LEU A 315 8.62 -17.02 -17.98
N ALA A 316 8.74 -17.57 -16.78
CA ALA A 316 8.75 -16.81 -15.54
C ALA A 316 9.64 -15.57 -15.69
N ALA A 317 9.11 -14.41 -15.30
CA ALA A 317 9.79 -13.11 -15.37
C ALA A 317 11.24 -13.16 -14.85
N LYS A 318 11.48 -13.97 -13.83
CA LYS A 318 12.78 -14.29 -13.26
C LYS A 318 13.77 -14.77 -14.33
N LYS A 319 13.47 -15.84 -15.06
CA LYS A 319 14.36 -16.43 -16.07
C LYS A 319 14.71 -15.43 -17.18
N PHE A 320 13.75 -14.60 -17.57
CA PHE A 320 13.96 -13.54 -18.55
C PHE A 320 14.93 -12.47 -18.06
N CYS A 321 14.78 -12.02 -16.81
CA CYS A 321 15.66 -11.01 -16.21
C CYS A 321 17.07 -11.56 -15.96
N GLU A 322 17.19 -12.83 -15.55
CA GLU A 322 18.48 -13.52 -15.39
C GLU A 322 19.22 -13.65 -16.74
N GLN A 323 18.55 -13.99 -17.81
CA GLN A 323 19.14 -14.03 -19.14
C GLN A 323 19.65 -12.65 -19.58
N ARG A 324 18.90 -11.58 -19.31
CA ARG A 324 19.33 -10.21 -19.58
C ARG A 324 20.55 -9.81 -18.76
N CYS A 325 20.59 -10.21 -17.50
CA CYS A 325 21.77 -9.97 -16.65
C CYS A 325 23.02 -10.67 -17.21
N THR A 326 22.91 -11.88 -17.74
CA THR A 326 24.00 -12.59 -18.40
C THR A 326 24.45 -11.88 -19.68
N VAL A 327 23.54 -11.33 -20.45
CA VAL A 327 23.86 -10.52 -21.64
C VAL A 327 24.55 -9.23 -21.24
N PHE A 328 24.08 -8.56 -20.17
CA PHE A 328 24.75 -7.38 -19.61
C PHE A 328 26.18 -7.66 -19.23
N GLU A 329 26.46 -8.74 -18.51
CA GLU A 329 27.80 -9.14 -18.09
C GLU A 329 28.77 -9.23 -19.27
N ARG A 330 28.38 -9.92 -20.33
CA ARG A 330 29.21 -10.04 -21.55
C ARG A 330 29.46 -8.69 -22.21
N TRP A 331 28.41 -7.92 -22.38
CA TRP A 331 28.52 -6.58 -22.97
C TRP A 331 29.37 -5.64 -22.14
N TYR A 332 29.27 -5.71 -20.80
CA TYR A 332 30.02 -4.83 -19.90
C TYR A 332 31.51 -5.17 -19.83
N VAL A 333 31.86 -6.45 -19.94
CA VAL A 333 33.27 -6.89 -19.98
C VAL A 333 33.96 -6.56 -21.31
N GLU A 334 33.21 -6.53 -22.39
CA GLU A 334 33.74 -6.23 -23.73
C GLU A 334 33.78 -4.74 -24.07
N ARG A 335 33.27 -3.88 -23.18
CA ARG A 335 33.27 -2.41 -23.29
C ARG A 335 34.59 -1.79 -22.84
#